data_af7926beb69df1301b2cdce4a1449ef7
#
_entry.id   af7926beb69df1301b2cdce4a1449ef7
#
_cell.length_a   1.000
_cell.length_b   1.000
_cell.length_c   1.000
_cell.angle_alpha   90.00
_cell.angle_beta   90.00
_cell.angle_gamma   90.00
#
_symmetry.space_group_name_H-M   'P 1'
#
loop_
_entity.id
_entity.type
_entity.pdbx_description
1 polymer ?
#
loop_
_entity_poly.entity_id
_entity_poly.type
_entity_poly.pdbx_seq_one_letter_code
_entity_poly.pdbx_strand_id
1 'polypeptide(L)'
;MKKQQWKPGNMLYPLPAVMVSCGREGEKPNIITLAWVGTVCSDPVMVSVSIRPERYSYHIIRETEEFVINLTTKKLAYATDYCGVKSGRDVDKFAELHLTPGKAGKLKAAPLIEESPVNLECKVTEIKELG
;
A
#
# COMPACT_ATOMS: atom_id res chain seq x y z
N MET A 1 38.30 9.61 -2.50
CA MET A 1 37.30 8.59 -2.87
C MET A 1 37.06 8.64 -4.37
N LYS A 2 37.24 7.52 -5.04
CA LYS A 2 36.89 7.41 -6.47
C LYS A 2 35.40 7.05 -6.57
N LYS A 3 34.70 7.73 -7.49
CA LYS A 3 33.29 7.44 -7.81
C LYS A 3 33.22 6.70 -9.12
N GLN A 4 32.24 5.79 -9.22
CA GLN A 4 31.96 5.05 -10.43
C GLN A 4 30.62 5.52 -11.01
N GLN A 5 30.60 5.73 -12.32
CA GLN A 5 29.36 6.06 -13.02
C GLN A 5 28.57 4.80 -13.32
N TRP A 6 27.29 4.83 -13.04
CA TRP A 6 26.36 3.72 -13.28
C TRP A 6 25.26 4.16 -14.23
N LYS A 7 24.66 3.22 -14.91
CA LYS A 7 23.43 3.49 -15.67
C LYS A 7 22.30 3.86 -14.68
N PRO A 8 21.36 4.70 -15.11
CA PRO A 8 20.18 4.99 -14.29
C PRO A 8 19.44 3.71 -13.88
N GLY A 9 19.02 3.65 -12.65
CA GLY A 9 18.32 2.47 -12.10
C GLY A 9 17.65 2.81 -10.77
N ASN A 10 17.00 1.82 -10.20
CA ASN A 10 16.27 1.94 -8.94
C ASN A 10 17.25 1.94 -7.76
N MET A 11 17.98 3.01 -7.58
CA MET A 11 19.08 3.11 -6.61
C MET A 11 18.76 3.96 -5.38
N LEU A 12 17.53 4.46 -5.27
CA LEU A 12 17.14 5.26 -4.12
C LEU A 12 16.79 4.36 -2.94
N TYR A 13 17.74 4.17 -2.04
CA TYR A 13 17.60 3.34 -0.83
C TYR A 13 18.17 4.09 0.39
N PRO A 14 17.71 3.79 1.63
CA PRO A 14 16.61 2.87 1.96
C PRO A 14 15.24 3.46 1.66
N LEU A 15 14.26 2.58 1.42
CA LEU A 15 12.87 2.96 1.21
C LEU A 15 12.00 2.39 2.33
N PRO A 16 10.96 3.12 2.76
CA PRO A 16 10.00 2.56 3.70
C PRO A 16 9.16 1.49 3.00
N ALA A 17 8.83 0.42 3.73
CA ALA A 17 7.88 -0.57 3.27
C ALA A 17 6.59 -0.41 4.07
N VAL A 18 5.48 -0.22 3.38
CA VAL A 18 4.15 -0.08 4.01
C VAL A 18 3.19 -1.09 3.41
N MET A 19 2.16 -1.48 4.18
CA MET A 19 1.07 -2.30 3.67
C MET A 19 -0.11 -1.39 3.32
N VAL A 20 -0.53 -1.43 2.05
CA VAL A 20 -1.67 -0.63 1.58
C VAL A 20 -2.88 -1.54 1.43
N SER A 21 -3.93 -1.25 2.17
CA SER A 21 -5.19 -2.00 2.10
C SER A 21 -6.23 -1.26 1.29
N CYS A 22 -7.03 -2.02 0.57
CA CYS A 22 -8.11 -1.52 -0.27
C CYS A 22 -9.21 -2.57 -0.37
N GLY A 23 -10.38 -2.18 -0.85
CA GLY A 23 -11.50 -3.10 -1.01
C GLY A 23 -12.70 -2.45 -1.64
N ARG A 24 -13.61 -3.29 -2.15
CA ARG A 24 -14.94 -2.92 -2.59
C ARG A 24 -15.96 -3.40 -1.57
N GLU A 25 -17.06 -2.68 -1.46
CA GLU A 25 -18.17 -3.13 -0.60
C GLU A 25 -18.65 -4.52 -1.01
N GLY A 26 -18.83 -5.41 -0.03
CA GLY A 26 -19.30 -6.77 -0.26
C GLY A 26 -18.29 -7.74 -0.82
N GLU A 27 -17.06 -7.33 -1.03
CA GLU A 27 -15.97 -8.18 -1.53
C GLU A 27 -14.85 -8.31 -0.50
N LYS A 28 -14.03 -9.35 -0.64
CA LYS A 28 -12.86 -9.50 0.22
C LYS A 28 -11.88 -8.38 -0.04
N PRO A 29 -11.34 -7.73 1.00
CA PRO A 29 -10.32 -6.71 0.82
C PRO A 29 -8.97 -7.31 0.44
N ASN A 30 -8.07 -6.46 -0.05
CA ASN A 30 -6.72 -6.85 -0.40
C ASN A 30 -5.68 -5.96 0.29
N ILE A 31 -4.47 -6.48 0.36
CA ILE A 31 -3.30 -5.77 0.88
C ILE A 31 -2.18 -5.90 -0.15
N ILE A 32 -1.50 -4.80 -0.43
CA ILE A 32 -0.28 -4.79 -1.23
C ILE A 32 0.83 -4.08 -0.47
N THR A 33 2.02 -4.67 -0.46
CA THR A 33 3.19 -4.01 0.10
C THR A 33 3.83 -3.11 -0.93
N LEU A 34 4.01 -1.85 -0.57
CA LEU A 34 4.63 -0.84 -1.42
C LEU A 34 5.82 -0.22 -0.73
N ALA A 35 6.87 0.07 -1.50
CA ALA A 35 8.04 0.80 -1.04
C ALA A 35 8.18 2.15 -1.73
N TRP A 36 7.50 2.36 -2.85
CA TRP A 36 7.51 3.64 -3.55
C TRP A 36 6.36 4.50 -3.06
N VAL A 37 6.56 5.02 -1.85
CA VAL A 37 5.58 5.84 -1.13
C VAL A 37 6.27 7.03 -0.49
N GLY A 38 5.56 8.13 -0.33
CA GLY A 38 6.13 9.30 0.32
C GLY A 38 5.14 10.41 0.54
N THR A 39 5.56 11.36 1.36
CA THR A 39 4.84 12.60 1.59
C THR A 39 5.05 13.53 0.40
N VAL A 40 3.97 14.10 -0.12
CA VAL A 40 4.01 15.06 -1.22
C VAL A 40 4.03 16.49 -0.69
N CYS A 41 3.15 16.80 0.26
CA CYS A 41 3.10 18.10 0.92
C CYS A 41 2.46 17.99 2.30
N SER A 42 2.63 19.01 3.12
CA SER A 42 2.18 19.02 4.51
C SER A 42 0.92 19.85 4.75
N ASP A 43 0.59 20.74 3.83
CA ASP A 43 -0.62 21.58 3.94
C ASP A 43 -1.17 21.88 2.54
N PRO A 44 -2.26 21.20 2.13
CA PRO A 44 -2.87 20.07 2.85
C PRO A 44 -1.94 18.85 2.91
N VAL A 45 -2.14 17.97 3.89
CA VAL A 45 -1.36 16.74 3.99
C VAL A 45 -1.68 15.83 2.82
N MET A 46 -0.67 15.49 2.02
CA MET A 46 -0.82 14.61 0.85
C MET A 46 0.32 13.60 0.80
N VAL A 47 -0.01 12.40 0.36
CA VAL A 47 0.94 11.30 0.16
C VAL A 47 0.79 10.77 -1.26
N SER A 48 1.82 10.12 -1.76
CA SER A 48 1.78 9.39 -3.03
C SER A 48 2.16 7.94 -2.84
N VAL A 49 1.54 7.07 -3.61
CA VAL A 49 1.90 5.66 -3.73
C VAL A 49 2.03 5.32 -5.21
N SER A 50 3.01 4.49 -5.56
CA SER A 50 3.21 4.03 -6.94
C SER A 50 2.83 2.56 -7.03
N ILE A 51 1.86 2.25 -7.88
CA ILE A 51 1.32 0.89 -8.04
C ILE A 51 1.35 0.54 -9.52
N ARG A 52 1.96 -0.60 -9.86
CA ARG A 52 1.97 -1.10 -11.24
C ARG A 52 0.57 -1.55 -11.65
N PRO A 53 0.15 -1.28 -12.91
CA PRO A 53 -1.20 -1.62 -13.37
C PRO A 53 -1.56 -3.11 -13.30
N GLU A 54 -0.58 -4.00 -13.39
CA GLU A 54 -0.79 -5.44 -13.31
C GLU A 54 -1.06 -5.97 -11.90
N ARG A 55 -0.84 -5.15 -10.87
CA ARG A 55 -1.10 -5.55 -9.47
C ARG A 55 -2.59 -5.58 -9.17
N TYR A 56 -3.02 -6.59 -8.41
CA TYR A 56 -4.44 -6.81 -8.10
C TYR A 56 -5.12 -5.60 -7.44
N SER A 57 -4.41 -4.87 -6.58
CA SER A 57 -4.95 -3.68 -5.90
C SER A 57 -5.15 -2.47 -6.81
N TYR A 58 -4.48 -2.41 -7.96
CA TYR A 58 -4.50 -1.24 -8.84
C TYR A 58 -5.92 -0.86 -9.27
N HIS A 59 -6.67 -1.81 -9.82
CA HIS A 59 -8.03 -1.54 -10.31
C HIS A 59 -9.01 -1.26 -9.18
N ILE A 60 -8.83 -1.90 -8.03
CA ILE A 60 -9.65 -1.65 -6.85
C ILE A 60 -9.51 -0.20 -6.42
N ILE A 61 -8.28 0.28 -6.26
CA ILE A 61 -8.00 1.65 -5.82
C ILE A 61 -8.45 2.66 -6.88
N ARG A 62 -8.22 2.37 -8.16
CA ARG A 62 -8.66 3.25 -9.25
C ARG A 62 -10.18 3.41 -9.28
N GLU A 63 -10.92 2.34 -9.03
CA GLU A 63 -12.37 2.34 -9.02
C GLU A 63 -12.95 2.98 -7.77
N THR A 64 -12.43 2.63 -6.59
CA THR A 64 -12.97 3.09 -5.30
C THR A 64 -12.43 4.45 -4.87
N GLU A 65 -11.31 4.87 -5.43
CA GLU A 65 -10.63 6.13 -5.11
C GLU A 65 -10.28 6.29 -3.63
N GLU A 66 -9.99 5.16 -2.97
CA GLU A 66 -9.60 5.17 -1.57
C GLU A 66 -8.65 4.01 -1.23
N PHE A 67 -7.82 4.22 -0.22
CA PHE A 67 -6.95 3.20 0.32
C PHE A 67 -6.46 3.60 1.72
N VAL A 68 -5.88 2.65 2.43
CA VAL A 68 -5.28 2.90 3.74
C VAL A 68 -3.80 2.52 3.68
N ILE A 69 -2.93 3.42 4.13
CA ILE A 69 -1.52 3.12 4.35
C ILE A 69 -1.38 2.65 5.80
N ASN A 70 -0.90 1.42 5.98
CA ASN A 70 -0.70 0.83 7.30
C ASN A 70 0.80 0.72 7.54
N LEU A 71 1.29 1.39 8.59
CA LEU A 71 2.71 1.36 8.93
C LEU A 71 3.07 -0.01 9.50
N THR A 72 4.30 -0.41 9.23
CA THR A 72 4.80 -1.75 9.56
C THR A 72 5.62 -1.75 10.84
N THR A 73 5.70 -2.93 11.45
CA THR A 73 6.51 -3.17 12.64
C THR A 73 7.34 -4.44 12.43
N LYS A 74 8.25 -4.72 13.35
CA LYS A 74 9.00 -5.97 13.35
C LYS A 74 8.06 -7.20 13.38
N LYS A 75 6.99 -7.14 14.16
CA LYS A 75 5.99 -8.21 14.23
C LYS A 75 5.27 -8.46 12.91
N LEU A 76 5.15 -7.43 12.09
CA LEU A 76 4.49 -7.49 10.79
C LEU A 76 5.45 -7.76 9.64
N ALA A 77 6.73 -8.06 9.90
CA ALA A 77 7.74 -8.26 8.85
C ALA A 77 7.38 -9.37 7.88
N TYR A 78 6.95 -10.53 8.39
CA TYR A 78 6.51 -11.66 7.54
C TYR A 78 5.29 -11.27 6.70
N ALA A 79 4.28 -10.64 7.31
CA ALA A 79 3.08 -10.20 6.60
C ALA A 79 3.41 -9.17 5.51
N THR A 80 4.33 -8.26 5.80
CA THR A 80 4.79 -7.24 4.84
C THR A 80 5.43 -7.89 3.63
N ASP A 81 6.32 -8.86 3.82
CA ASP A 81 6.94 -9.60 2.71
C ASP A 81 5.91 -10.39 1.92
N TYR A 82 5.08 -11.16 2.61
CA TYR A 82 4.02 -11.97 1.99
C TYR A 82 3.10 -11.14 1.09
N CYS A 83 2.62 -10.00 1.57
CA CYS A 83 1.71 -9.14 0.83
C CYS A 83 2.35 -8.49 -0.41
N GLY A 84 3.69 -8.41 -0.45
CA GLY A 84 4.43 -7.93 -1.61
C GLY A 84 4.70 -8.98 -2.67
N VAL A 85 4.71 -10.26 -2.26
CA VAL A 85 5.07 -11.40 -3.14
C VAL A 85 3.84 -12.09 -3.72
N LYS A 86 2.79 -12.29 -2.91
CA LYS A 86 1.56 -12.98 -3.32
C LYS A 86 0.55 -12.03 -3.94
N SER A 87 -0.28 -12.55 -4.86
CA SER A 87 -1.37 -11.80 -5.48
C SER A 87 -2.68 -12.04 -4.77
N GLY A 88 -3.48 -10.98 -4.62
CA GLY A 88 -4.85 -11.09 -4.12
C GLY A 88 -5.78 -11.89 -5.03
N ARG A 89 -5.37 -12.18 -6.27
CA ARG A 89 -6.10 -13.10 -7.16
C ARG A 89 -6.07 -14.53 -6.65
N ASP A 90 -4.97 -14.92 -6.00
CA ASP A 90 -4.69 -16.31 -5.62
C ASP A 90 -4.97 -16.58 -4.15
N VAL A 91 -4.87 -15.57 -3.30
CA VAL A 91 -4.96 -15.72 -1.84
C VAL A 91 -5.78 -14.62 -1.20
N ASP A 92 -6.39 -14.93 -0.05
CA ASP A 92 -6.97 -13.93 0.86
C ASP A 92 -5.94 -13.59 1.92
N LYS A 93 -5.27 -12.45 1.76
CA LYS A 93 -4.14 -12.08 2.59
C LYS A 93 -4.53 -11.83 4.05
N PHE A 94 -5.70 -11.25 4.31
CA PHE A 94 -6.17 -11.08 5.67
C PHE A 94 -6.35 -12.43 6.37
N ALA A 95 -6.99 -13.38 5.70
CA ALA A 95 -7.23 -14.71 6.26
C ALA A 95 -5.92 -15.49 6.44
N GLU A 96 -5.08 -15.54 5.41
CA GLU A 96 -3.82 -16.28 5.43
C GLU A 96 -2.85 -15.78 6.51
N LEU A 97 -2.82 -14.49 6.74
CA LEU A 97 -1.89 -13.85 7.68
C LEU A 97 -2.51 -13.61 9.06
N HIS A 98 -3.75 -14.03 9.26
CA HIS A 98 -4.50 -13.79 10.49
C HIS A 98 -4.54 -12.30 10.87
N LEU A 99 -4.64 -11.42 9.86
CA LEU A 99 -4.81 -9.99 10.05
C LEU A 99 -6.29 -9.64 10.12
N THR A 100 -6.61 -8.66 10.92
CA THR A 100 -7.99 -8.24 11.17
C THR A 100 -8.32 -6.98 10.37
N PRO A 101 -9.26 -7.05 9.40
CA PRO A 101 -9.72 -5.86 8.73
C PRO A 101 -10.58 -5.02 9.68
N GLY A 102 -10.17 -3.79 9.92
CA GLY A 102 -10.89 -2.83 10.75
C GLY A 102 -11.69 -1.85 9.92
N LYS A 103 -12.76 -1.33 10.47
CA LYS A 103 -13.56 -0.32 9.78
C LYS A 103 -12.86 1.03 9.84
N ALA A 104 -12.63 1.63 8.68
CA ALA A 104 -12.09 2.98 8.57
C ALA A 104 -13.12 4.03 9.01
N GLY A 105 -12.65 5.13 9.58
CA GLY A 105 -13.52 6.20 10.07
C GLY A 105 -14.08 7.09 8.96
N LYS A 106 -13.35 7.27 7.87
CA LYS A 106 -13.68 8.20 6.80
C LYS A 106 -13.86 7.56 5.42
N LEU A 107 -13.52 6.29 5.28
CA LEU A 107 -13.60 5.57 4.00
C LEU A 107 -14.79 4.62 3.97
N LYS A 108 -15.23 4.24 2.77
CA LYS A 108 -16.42 3.39 2.59
C LYS A 108 -16.11 1.91 2.73
N ALA A 109 -15.06 1.44 2.04
CA ALA A 109 -14.79 0.02 1.90
C ALA A 109 -13.33 -0.38 2.19
N ALA A 110 -12.38 0.52 2.04
CA ALA A 110 -10.98 0.21 2.33
C ALA A 110 -10.80 0.01 3.84
N PRO A 111 -10.34 -1.17 4.30
CA PRO A 111 -10.23 -1.47 5.72
C PRO A 111 -8.89 -1.00 6.28
N LEU A 112 -8.86 -0.81 7.60
CA LEU A 112 -7.63 -0.74 8.37
C LEU A 112 -7.06 -2.15 8.53
N ILE A 113 -5.76 -2.25 8.77
CA ILE A 113 -5.15 -3.44 9.36
C ILE A 113 -5.02 -3.16 10.85
N GLU A 114 -5.84 -3.85 11.66
CA GLU A 114 -5.92 -3.59 13.10
C GLU A 114 -4.57 -3.78 13.81
N GLU A 115 -3.75 -4.71 13.35
CA GLU A 115 -2.43 -5.01 13.91
C GLU A 115 -1.38 -3.95 13.61
N SER A 116 -1.65 -3.03 12.69
CA SER A 116 -0.75 -1.92 12.39
C SER A 116 -0.91 -0.78 13.42
N PRO A 117 0.19 -0.20 13.91
CA PRO A 117 0.12 0.85 14.93
C PRO A 117 -0.40 2.20 14.41
N VAL A 118 -0.28 2.45 13.10
CA VAL A 118 -0.72 3.71 12.47
C VAL A 118 -1.35 3.40 11.13
N ASN A 119 -2.55 3.92 10.92
CA ASN A 119 -3.32 3.74 9.71
C ASN A 119 -3.65 5.12 9.12
N LEU A 120 -3.20 5.38 7.91
CA LEU A 120 -3.48 6.62 7.20
C LEU A 120 -4.60 6.37 6.19
N GLU A 121 -5.78 6.92 6.46
CA GLU A 121 -6.93 6.82 5.55
C GLU A 121 -6.79 7.85 4.45
N CYS A 122 -6.76 7.39 3.21
CA CYS A 122 -6.47 8.23 2.06
C CYS A 122 -7.60 8.20 1.03
N LYS A 123 -7.96 9.37 0.52
CA LYS A 123 -8.81 9.52 -0.67
C LYS A 123 -7.94 9.95 -1.84
N VAL A 124 -8.16 9.32 -2.98
CA VAL A 124 -7.42 9.63 -4.20
C VAL A 124 -7.88 10.96 -4.77
N THR A 125 -6.94 11.86 -5.01
CA THR A 125 -7.21 13.15 -5.66
C THR A 125 -6.70 13.20 -7.10
N GLU A 126 -5.68 12.41 -7.41
CA GLU A 126 -5.09 12.35 -8.74
C GLU A 126 -4.48 10.97 -8.98
N ILE A 127 -4.64 10.46 -10.19
CA ILE A 127 -3.93 9.26 -10.68
C ILE A 127 -3.16 9.67 -11.92
N LYS A 128 -1.84 9.49 -11.89
CA LYS A 128 -0.96 9.81 -13.00
C LYS A 128 -0.29 8.54 -13.51
N GLU A 129 -0.34 8.33 -14.81
CA GLU A 129 0.35 7.22 -15.46
C GLU A 129 1.76 7.66 -15.83
N LEU A 130 2.76 6.93 -15.33
CA LEU A 130 4.18 7.20 -15.57
C LEU A 130 4.90 5.91 -15.97
N GLY A 131 5.62 5.96 -17.06
CA GLY A 131 6.40 4.83 -17.55
C GLY A 131 5.64 3.75 -18.30
#